data_20b722620363e1147054c96da26b6471
#
_entry.id   20b722620363e1147054c96da26b6471
#
_cell.length_a   1.000
_cell.length_b   1.000
_cell.length_c   1.000
_cell.angle_alpha   90.00
_cell.angle_beta   90.00
_cell.angle_gamma   90.00
#
_symmetry.space_group_name_H-M   'P 1'
#
loop_
_entity.id
_entity.type
_entity.pdbx_description
1 polymer ?
#
loop_
_entity_poly.entity_id
_entity_poly.type
_entity_poly.pdbx_seq_one_letter_code
_entity_poly.pdbx_strand_id
1 'polypeptide(L)'
;MLRQRPFAMKGGLHMKITDLLGEATEYDKKQAVEKKKIKSWLKSVSAFANTAGGMLIFGITDKEEIVGLEDIKSDSEFISQKIKERISPFPEVIMKLHKTEDEKELLLLQIPAGAETPYYYTGDGVTEAYIRIGNESVVADATELKRLVMRGRNSSYDSLISPYNYDDFSFSKLRERYKSWTGNS
;
A
#
# COMPACT_ATOMS: atom_id res chain seq x y z
N MET A 1 -18.80 -10.02 -5.58
CA MET A 1 -17.75 -10.36 -4.61
C MET A 1 -16.49 -10.73 -5.39
N LEU A 2 -15.70 -9.72 -5.79
CA LEU A 2 -14.47 -9.90 -6.55
C LEU A 2 -13.34 -10.15 -5.56
N ARG A 3 -12.85 -11.38 -5.50
CA ARG A 3 -11.63 -11.74 -4.78
C ARG A 3 -10.46 -11.03 -5.45
N GLN A 4 -9.95 -9.98 -4.83
CA GLN A 4 -8.65 -9.43 -5.19
C GLN A 4 -7.60 -10.51 -4.92
N ARG A 5 -6.91 -10.94 -5.97
CA ARG A 5 -5.77 -11.85 -5.84
C ARG A 5 -4.61 -11.02 -5.28
N PRO A 6 -3.95 -11.46 -4.21
CA PRO A 6 -2.72 -10.82 -3.78
C PRO A 6 -1.69 -10.92 -4.90
N PHE A 7 -0.96 -9.84 -5.16
CA PHE A 7 0.17 -9.78 -6.08
C PHE A 7 1.27 -10.72 -5.57
N ALA A 8 1.16 -11.99 -5.91
CA ALA A 8 2.18 -12.99 -5.64
C ALA A 8 3.13 -13.03 -6.83
N MET A 9 4.30 -12.41 -6.71
CA MET A 9 5.42 -12.69 -7.60
C MET A 9 5.84 -14.15 -7.42
N LYS A 10 5.38 -15.02 -8.29
CA LYS A 10 5.95 -16.37 -8.46
C LYS A 10 7.33 -16.23 -9.10
N GLY A 11 8.34 -16.76 -8.41
CA GLY A 11 9.66 -17.18 -8.86
C GLY A 11 10.31 -16.47 -10.03
N GLY A 12 11.54 -15.95 -9.82
CA GLY A 12 12.57 -15.63 -10.81
C GLY A 12 12.12 -15.21 -12.21
N LEU A 13 11.21 -14.26 -12.36
CA LEU A 13 10.79 -13.79 -13.67
C LEU A 13 11.77 -12.71 -14.12
N HIS A 14 12.44 -12.93 -15.26
CA HIS A 14 12.94 -11.86 -16.11
C HIS A 14 11.75 -11.03 -16.59
N MET A 15 11.26 -10.13 -15.74
CA MET A 15 10.23 -9.18 -16.13
C MET A 15 10.87 -8.19 -17.10
N LYS A 16 10.44 -8.22 -18.35
CA LYS A 16 10.91 -7.24 -19.34
C LYS A 16 10.39 -5.87 -18.90
N ILE A 17 11.24 -4.85 -18.97
CA ILE A 17 10.84 -3.47 -18.69
C ILE A 17 9.64 -3.05 -19.53
N THR A 18 9.52 -3.59 -20.75
CA THR A 18 8.35 -3.40 -21.60
C THR A 18 7.03 -3.78 -20.95
N ASP A 19 7.04 -4.71 -19.99
CA ASP A 19 5.86 -5.14 -19.25
C ASP A 19 5.47 -4.15 -18.13
N LEU A 20 6.37 -3.23 -17.79
CA LEU A 20 6.19 -2.13 -16.85
C LEU A 20 5.85 -0.80 -17.55
N LEU A 21 5.88 -0.78 -18.89
CA LEU A 21 5.47 0.37 -19.67
C LEU A 21 3.94 0.34 -19.80
N GLY A 22 3.30 1.44 -19.51
CA GLY A 22 1.86 1.60 -19.49
C GLY A 22 1.37 2.24 -18.19
N GLU A 23 0.22 2.86 -18.23
CA GLU A 23 -0.44 3.37 -17.03
C GLU A 23 -1.11 2.22 -16.30
N ALA A 24 -0.62 1.90 -15.10
CA ALA A 24 -1.25 0.92 -14.23
C ALA A 24 -1.39 1.50 -12.82
N THR A 25 -2.46 1.13 -12.14
CA THR A 25 -2.68 1.52 -10.73
C THR A 25 -1.56 1.05 -9.81
N GLU A 26 -0.87 -0.02 -10.20
CA GLU A 26 0.17 -0.69 -9.43
C GLU A 26 1.56 -0.07 -9.60
N TYR A 27 1.73 0.88 -10.53
CA TYR A 27 3.04 1.49 -10.80
C TYR A 27 2.97 3.01 -10.70
N ASP A 28 4.08 3.61 -10.27
CA ASP A 28 4.32 5.05 -10.35
C ASP A 28 5.75 5.27 -10.84
N LYS A 29 5.92 6.03 -11.91
CA LYS A 29 7.20 6.25 -12.58
C LYS A 29 7.76 7.61 -12.18
N LYS A 30 9.06 7.68 -11.99
CA LYS A 30 9.79 8.91 -11.65
C LYS A 30 11.08 8.97 -12.47
N GLN A 31 11.32 10.10 -13.12
CA GLN A 31 12.53 10.31 -13.88
C GLN A 31 13.78 10.26 -12.99
N ALA A 32 13.70 10.79 -11.78
CA ALA A 32 14.79 10.85 -10.82
C ALA A 32 14.25 10.81 -9.38
N VAL A 33 15.15 10.60 -8.42
CA VAL A 33 14.85 10.77 -7.00
C VAL A 33 14.84 12.25 -6.66
N GLU A 34 13.65 12.86 -6.58
CA GLU A 34 13.50 14.28 -6.29
C GLU A 34 13.87 14.60 -4.84
N LYS A 35 15.16 14.95 -4.61
CA LYS A 35 15.71 15.22 -3.26
C LYS A 35 15.15 16.50 -2.62
N LYS A 36 14.72 17.48 -3.43
CA LYS A 36 14.13 18.74 -2.96
C LYS A 36 12.62 18.66 -2.76
N LYS A 37 11.94 17.78 -3.49
CA LYS A 37 10.47 17.61 -3.45
C LYS A 37 10.11 16.17 -3.06
N ILE A 38 10.61 15.75 -1.92
CA ILE A 38 10.45 14.34 -1.44
C ILE A 38 8.99 13.90 -1.34
N LYS A 39 8.06 14.82 -1.07
CA LYS A 39 6.63 14.55 -1.00
C LYS A 39 6.09 13.99 -2.33
N SER A 40 6.71 14.35 -3.48
CA SER A 40 6.26 13.92 -4.81
C SER A 40 6.22 12.41 -4.99
N TRP A 41 7.13 11.69 -4.33
CA TRP A 41 7.21 10.23 -4.37
C TRP A 41 6.86 9.55 -3.05
N LEU A 42 7.06 10.20 -1.89
CA LEU A 42 6.67 9.65 -0.59
C LEU A 42 5.16 9.48 -0.44
N LYS A 43 4.35 10.35 -1.06
CA LYS A 43 2.89 10.17 -1.12
C LYS A 43 2.51 8.84 -1.78
N SER A 44 3.27 8.40 -2.79
CA SER A 44 3.03 7.12 -3.46
C SER A 44 3.44 5.93 -2.59
N VAL A 45 4.50 6.07 -1.78
CA VAL A 45 4.86 5.06 -0.76
C VAL A 45 3.72 4.88 0.24
N SER A 46 3.20 5.98 0.81
CA SER A 46 2.04 5.93 1.70
C SER A 46 0.82 5.31 1.01
N ALA A 47 0.51 5.74 -0.21
CA ALA A 47 -0.65 5.26 -0.96
C ALA A 47 -0.57 3.76 -1.27
N PHE A 48 0.57 3.25 -1.69
CA PHE A 48 0.76 1.83 -1.95
C PHE A 48 0.66 1.00 -0.67
N ALA A 49 1.30 1.41 0.42
CA ALA A 49 1.19 0.74 1.71
C ALA A 49 -0.27 0.72 2.23
N ASN A 50 -1.03 1.78 1.96
CA ASN A 50 -2.43 1.90 2.35
C ASN A 50 -3.42 1.19 1.43
N THR A 51 -3.00 0.69 0.28
CA THR A 51 -3.91 0.04 -0.69
C THR A 51 -3.51 -1.41 -0.97
N ALA A 52 -3.39 -1.78 -2.22
CA ALA A 52 -3.05 -3.14 -2.64
C ALA A 52 -1.55 -3.40 -2.76
N GLY A 53 -0.73 -2.41 -2.39
CA GLY A 53 0.69 -2.40 -2.70
C GLY A 53 0.94 -1.81 -4.09
N GLY A 54 2.21 -1.75 -4.47
CA GLY A 54 2.62 -1.26 -5.78
C GLY A 54 4.13 -1.09 -5.89
N MET A 55 4.56 -0.43 -6.95
CA MET A 55 5.96 -0.23 -7.25
C MET A 55 6.23 1.19 -7.73
N LEU A 56 7.22 1.83 -7.12
CA LEU A 56 7.85 3.05 -7.64
C LEU A 56 9.04 2.66 -8.51
N ILE A 57 9.12 3.25 -9.70
CA ILE A 57 10.21 3.01 -10.64
C ILE A 57 10.93 4.34 -10.89
N PHE A 58 12.18 4.42 -10.49
CA PHE A 58 13.02 5.59 -10.72
C PHE A 58 13.96 5.38 -11.90
N GLY A 59 14.11 6.41 -12.72
CA GLY A 59 14.90 6.40 -13.97
C GLY A 59 14.06 6.32 -15.25
N ILE A 60 12.71 6.51 -15.14
CA ILE A 60 11.78 6.53 -16.28
C ILE A 60 11.01 7.84 -16.30
N THR A 61 10.94 8.49 -17.46
CA THR A 61 10.16 9.73 -17.63
C THR A 61 8.66 9.46 -17.75
N ASP A 62 7.84 10.50 -17.61
CA ASP A 62 6.38 10.42 -17.84
C ASP A 62 6.02 10.01 -19.29
N LYS A 63 6.94 10.17 -20.23
CA LYS A 63 6.81 9.72 -21.63
C LYS A 63 7.29 8.29 -21.85
N GLU A 64 7.56 7.55 -20.77
CA GLU A 64 8.05 6.17 -20.79
C GLU A 64 9.48 6.00 -21.36
N GLU A 65 10.24 7.08 -21.43
CA GLU A 65 11.64 7.02 -21.85
C GLU A 65 12.52 6.59 -20.67
N ILE A 66 13.34 5.59 -20.88
CA ILE A 66 14.31 5.12 -19.89
C ILE A 66 15.50 6.06 -19.91
N VAL A 67 15.70 6.82 -18.85
CA VAL A 67 16.85 7.74 -18.69
C VAL A 67 17.92 7.16 -17.77
N GLY A 68 17.52 6.32 -16.81
CA GLY A 68 18.41 5.76 -15.79
C GLY A 68 18.71 6.74 -14.66
N LEU A 69 19.43 6.24 -13.65
CA LEU A 69 19.94 7.00 -12.50
C LEU A 69 21.46 7.07 -12.57
N GLU A 70 22.06 8.19 -12.14
CA GLU A 70 23.51 8.39 -12.18
C GLU A 70 24.22 7.80 -10.95
N ASP A 71 23.62 7.94 -9.76
CA ASP A 71 24.18 7.46 -8.49
C ASP A 71 23.14 6.66 -7.69
N ILE A 72 22.92 5.44 -8.14
CA ILE A 72 21.88 4.56 -7.58
C ILE A 72 22.14 4.21 -6.11
N LYS A 73 23.40 4.17 -5.69
CA LYS A 73 23.76 3.90 -4.30
C LYS A 73 23.32 5.04 -3.39
N SER A 74 23.72 6.27 -3.70
CA SER A 74 23.31 7.46 -2.97
C SER A 74 21.78 7.63 -2.98
N ASP A 75 21.13 7.35 -4.10
CA ASP A 75 19.68 7.46 -4.25
C ASP A 75 18.95 6.42 -3.40
N SER A 76 19.42 5.17 -3.34
CA SER A 76 18.81 4.12 -2.52
C SER A 76 18.95 4.40 -1.02
N GLU A 77 20.12 4.89 -0.59
CA GLU A 77 20.35 5.31 0.80
C GLU A 77 19.44 6.48 1.18
N PHE A 78 19.33 7.49 0.31
CA PHE A 78 18.44 8.63 0.50
C PHE A 78 16.97 8.23 0.59
N ILE A 79 16.49 7.36 -0.29
CA ILE A 79 15.11 6.85 -0.28
C ILE A 79 14.83 6.15 1.04
N SER A 80 15.70 5.22 1.45
CA SER A 80 15.55 4.47 2.72
C SER A 80 15.46 5.39 3.92
N GLN A 81 16.36 6.38 3.98
CA GLN A 81 16.37 7.36 5.04
C GLN A 81 15.07 8.18 5.07
N LYS A 82 14.61 8.67 3.91
CA LYS A 82 13.42 9.53 3.85
C LYS A 82 12.13 8.77 4.11
N ILE A 83 12.01 7.53 3.71
CA ILE A 83 10.87 6.68 4.10
C ILE A 83 10.83 6.52 5.61
N LYS A 84 11.96 6.18 6.25
CA LYS A 84 12.06 6.04 7.70
C LYS A 84 11.73 7.32 8.47
N GLU A 85 12.13 8.48 7.94
CA GLU A 85 11.90 9.77 8.58
C GLU A 85 10.50 10.32 8.39
N ARG A 86 9.82 9.94 7.31
CA ARG A 86 8.62 10.64 6.83
C ARG A 86 7.38 9.76 6.65
N ILE A 87 7.50 8.44 6.78
CA ILE A 87 6.35 7.55 6.73
C ILE A 87 6.19 6.84 8.07
N SER A 88 5.02 6.94 8.65
CA SER A 88 4.69 6.32 9.94
C SER A 88 3.31 5.63 9.89
N PRO A 89 3.19 4.38 10.36
CA PRO A 89 4.29 3.47 10.73
C PRO A 89 5.23 3.20 9.57
N PHE A 90 6.41 2.61 9.83
CA PHE A 90 7.38 2.30 8.78
C PHE A 90 6.87 1.14 7.90
N PRO A 91 6.68 1.33 6.59
CA PRO A 91 6.18 0.29 5.70
C PRO A 91 7.28 -0.71 5.35
N GLU A 92 6.89 -1.95 5.03
CA GLU A 92 7.81 -2.86 4.35
C GLU A 92 8.14 -2.32 2.96
N VAL A 93 9.42 -2.31 2.60
CA VAL A 93 9.90 -1.89 1.29
C VAL A 93 10.98 -2.83 0.79
N ILE A 94 10.93 -3.17 -0.49
CA ILE A 94 11.92 -4.02 -1.15
C ILE A 94 12.53 -3.24 -2.31
N MET A 95 13.82 -2.97 -2.23
CA MET A 95 14.56 -2.31 -3.31
C MET A 95 15.23 -3.33 -4.21
N LYS A 96 15.12 -3.11 -5.51
CA LYS A 96 15.79 -3.92 -6.53
C LYS A 96 16.43 -3.00 -7.56
N LEU A 97 17.64 -3.34 -7.93
CA LEU A 97 18.33 -2.69 -9.04
C LEU A 97 18.01 -3.45 -10.31
N HIS A 98 17.76 -2.72 -11.37
CA HIS A 98 17.57 -3.28 -12.69
C HIS A 98 18.47 -2.55 -13.68
N LYS A 99 19.30 -3.30 -14.40
CA LYS A 99 20.15 -2.78 -15.46
C LYS A 99 19.53 -3.17 -16.80
N THR A 100 19.32 -2.17 -17.64
CA THR A 100 18.76 -2.38 -18.99
C THR A 100 19.82 -2.90 -19.96
N GLU A 101 19.39 -3.32 -21.14
CA GLU A 101 20.30 -3.72 -22.23
C GLU A 101 21.24 -2.58 -22.65
N ASP A 102 20.77 -1.32 -22.55
CA ASP A 102 21.54 -0.10 -22.84
C ASP A 102 22.39 0.37 -21.64
N GLU A 103 22.67 -0.52 -20.68
CA GLU A 103 23.49 -0.23 -19.50
C GLU A 103 22.89 0.82 -18.54
N LYS A 104 21.65 1.29 -18.74
CA LYS A 104 20.98 2.24 -17.84
C LYS A 104 20.50 1.54 -16.58
N GLU A 105 20.70 2.18 -15.45
CA GLU A 105 20.33 1.63 -14.14
C GLU A 105 19.03 2.23 -13.64
N LEU A 106 18.08 1.36 -13.27
CA LEU A 106 16.80 1.72 -12.69
C LEU A 106 16.73 1.23 -11.26
N LEU A 107 16.04 1.98 -10.41
CA LEU A 107 15.73 1.57 -9.06
C LEU A 107 14.24 1.25 -8.96
N LEU A 108 13.95 0.00 -8.63
CA LEU A 108 12.59 -0.51 -8.41
C LEU A 108 12.35 -0.58 -6.90
N LEU A 109 11.41 0.20 -6.40
CA LEU A 109 10.99 0.20 -5.01
C LEU A 109 9.62 -0.46 -4.92
N GLN A 110 9.57 -1.70 -4.50
CA GLN A 110 8.34 -2.44 -4.27
C GLN A 110 7.83 -2.17 -2.87
N ILE A 111 6.57 -1.78 -2.76
CA ILE A 111 5.86 -1.51 -1.50
C ILE A 111 4.69 -2.50 -1.41
N PRO A 112 4.78 -3.53 -0.57
CA PRO A 112 3.64 -4.41 -0.32
C PRO A 112 2.48 -3.67 0.34
N ALA A 113 1.27 -4.23 0.24
CA ALA A 113 0.14 -3.77 1.04
C ALA A 113 0.45 -3.92 2.53
N GLY A 114 0.38 -2.82 3.26
CA GLY A 114 0.74 -2.79 4.66
C GLY A 114 -0.36 -3.36 5.57
N ALA A 115 0.04 -4.04 6.64
CA ALA A 115 -0.86 -4.61 7.65
C ALA A 115 -1.29 -3.59 8.71
N GLU A 116 -0.48 -2.56 8.95
CA GLU A 116 -0.66 -1.57 10.03
C GLU A 116 -1.23 -0.24 9.53
N THR A 117 -2.21 -0.30 8.61
CA THR A 117 -2.83 0.92 8.08
C THR A 117 -3.54 1.74 9.16
N PRO A 118 -3.54 3.07 9.08
CA PRO A 118 -3.04 3.91 8.00
C PRO A 118 -1.55 4.25 8.11
N TYR A 119 -0.84 4.22 6.99
CA TYR A 119 0.52 4.71 6.85
C TYR A 119 0.49 6.19 6.46
N TYR A 120 0.97 7.05 7.32
CA TYR A 120 0.93 8.50 7.13
C TYR A 120 2.25 9.03 6.54
N TYR A 121 2.14 9.96 5.62
CA TYR A 121 3.22 10.88 5.35
C TYR A 121 3.26 11.95 6.44
N THR A 122 4.42 12.12 7.07
CA THR A 122 4.65 13.11 8.12
C THR A 122 5.76 14.06 7.67
N GLY A 123 5.39 15.23 7.21
CA GLY A 123 6.36 16.22 6.73
C GLY A 123 5.68 17.53 6.38
N ASP A 124 6.47 18.58 6.23
CA ASP A 124 5.99 19.89 5.80
C ASP A 124 4.85 20.45 6.69
N GLY A 125 4.83 20.07 7.98
CA GLY A 125 3.79 20.46 8.93
C GLY A 125 2.46 19.72 8.78
N VAL A 126 2.39 18.67 7.97
CA VAL A 126 1.17 17.87 7.75
C VAL A 126 1.37 16.41 8.15
N THR A 127 0.28 15.75 8.49
CA THR A 127 0.17 14.30 8.68
C THR A 127 -0.99 13.80 7.84
N GLU A 128 -0.69 13.18 6.71
CA GLU A 128 -1.68 12.80 5.69
C GLU A 128 -1.51 11.33 5.30
N ALA A 129 -2.60 10.57 5.32
CA ALA A 129 -2.63 9.25 4.71
C ALA A 129 -3.01 9.38 3.24
N TYR A 130 -2.26 8.73 2.36
CA TYR A 130 -2.56 8.69 0.94
C TYR A 130 -3.14 7.33 0.55
N ILE A 131 -4.02 7.33 -0.44
CA ILE A 131 -4.56 6.12 -1.07
C ILE A 131 -4.35 6.19 -2.58
N ARG A 132 -4.37 5.03 -3.25
CA ARG A 132 -4.26 4.94 -4.69
C ARG A 132 -5.64 4.89 -5.32
N ILE A 133 -5.95 5.85 -6.21
CA ILE A 133 -7.16 5.86 -7.04
C ILE A 133 -6.71 5.95 -8.49
N GLY A 134 -6.88 4.86 -9.24
CA GLY A 134 -6.30 4.76 -10.58
C GLY A 134 -4.78 4.90 -10.52
N ASN A 135 -4.22 5.81 -11.31
CA ASN A 135 -2.79 6.13 -11.35
C ASN A 135 -2.37 7.28 -10.42
N GLU A 136 -3.28 7.80 -9.57
CA GLU A 136 -3.01 8.93 -8.70
C GLU A 136 -2.92 8.53 -7.22
N SER A 137 -2.03 9.23 -6.49
CA SER A 137 -1.95 9.17 -5.03
C SER A 137 -2.65 10.39 -4.44
N VAL A 138 -3.82 10.18 -3.83
CA VAL A 138 -4.67 11.22 -3.27
C VAL A 138 -4.75 11.11 -1.75
N VAL A 139 -5.03 12.21 -1.07
CA VAL A 139 -5.23 12.20 0.39
C VAL A 139 -6.52 11.44 0.71
N ALA A 140 -6.44 10.52 1.66
CA ALA A 140 -7.61 9.79 2.15
C ALA A 140 -8.60 10.76 2.82
N ASP A 141 -9.85 10.74 2.40
CA ASP A 141 -10.92 11.46 3.08
C ASP A 141 -11.27 10.81 4.42
N ALA A 142 -12.20 11.40 5.16
CA ALA A 142 -12.60 10.90 6.47
C ALA A 142 -13.16 9.46 6.43
N THR A 143 -13.84 9.10 5.35
CA THR A 143 -14.42 7.77 5.16
C THR A 143 -13.34 6.73 4.88
N GLU A 144 -12.44 7.05 3.95
CA GLU A 144 -11.29 6.18 3.64
C GLU A 144 -10.34 6.05 4.82
N LEU A 145 -10.09 7.14 5.55
CA LEU A 145 -9.26 7.09 6.76
C LEU A 145 -9.85 6.16 7.81
N LYS A 146 -11.18 6.22 8.02
CA LYS A 146 -11.87 5.29 8.94
C LYS A 146 -11.70 3.83 8.50
N ARG A 147 -11.81 3.53 7.19
CA ARG A 147 -11.59 2.19 6.63
C ARG A 147 -10.16 1.71 6.86
N LEU A 148 -9.17 2.58 6.64
CA LEU A 148 -7.76 2.27 6.88
C LEU A 148 -7.51 1.92 8.35
N VAL A 149 -8.04 2.73 9.28
CA VAL A 149 -7.92 2.48 10.72
C VAL A 149 -8.52 1.14 11.12
N MET A 150 -9.71 0.81 10.61
CA MET A 150 -10.35 -0.48 10.89
C MET A 150 -9.56 -1.66 10.33
N ARG A 151 -9.03 -1.52 9.12
CA ARG A 151 -8.19 -2.56 8.49
C ARG A 151 -6.91 -2.82 9.29
N GLY A 152 -6.22 -1.76 9.72
CA GLY A 152 -4.95 -1.87 10.46
C GLY A 152 -5.10 -2.45 11.86
N ARG A 153 -6.29 -2.36 12.44
CA ARG A 153 -6.58 -3.00 13.72
C ARG A 153 -6.89 -4.49 13.61
N ASN A 154 -6.89 -5.07 12.40
CA ASN A 154 -7.40 -6.43 12.14
C ASN A 154 -8.80 -6.66 12.73
N SER A 155 -9.53 -5.58 12.97
CA SER A 155 -10.84 -5.61 13.57
C SER A 155 -11.89 -5.54 12.46
N SER A 156 -12.38 -6.72 12.03
CA SER A 156 -13.78 -6.75 11.66
C SER A 156 -14.59 -6.43 12.91
N TYR A 157 -15.79 -5.88 12.77
CA TYR A 157 -16.70 -5.72 13.93
C TYR A 157 -16.88 -7.03 14.72
N ASP A 158 -16.74 -8.18 14.05
CA ASP A 158 -16.86 -9.52 14.60
C ASP A 158 -15.66 -9.95 15.46
N SER A 159 -14.51 -9.25 15.36
CA SER A 159 -13.31 -9.51 16.17
C SER A 159 -13.16 -8.56 17.37
N LEU A 160 -14.06 -7.60 17.52
CA LEU A 160 -14.09 -6.77 18.71
C LEU A 160 -14.52 -7.64 19.89
N ILE A 161 -13.70 -7.71 20.93
CA ILE A 161 -14.08 -8.36 22.18
C ILE A 161 -15.34 -7.66 22.67
N SER A 162 -16.45 -8.41 22.73
CA SER A 162 -17.69 -7.92 23.31
C SER A 162 -17.42 -7.52 24.77
N PRO A 163 -17.90 -6.36 25.23
CA PRO A 163 -17.84 -6.03 26.65
C PRO A 163 -18.74 -6.95 27.52
N TYR A 164 -19.51 -7.82 26.87
CA TYR A 164 -20.41 -8.78 27.53
C TYR A 164 -19.80 -10.17 27.51
N ASN A 165 -19.91 -10.90 28.63
CA ASN A 165 -19.56 -12.30 28.68
C ASN A 165 -20.71 -13.15 28.09
N TYR A 166 -20.41 -14.40 27.71
CA TYR A 166 -21.41 -15.33 27.17
C TYR A 166 -22.63 -15.49 28.12
N ASP A 167 -22.39 -15.48 29.45
CA ASP A 167 -23.42 -15.63 30.48
C ASP A 167 -24.32 -14.39 30.61
N ASP A 168 -23.93 -13.24 30.05
CA ASP A 168 -24.76 -12.02 30.04
C ASP A 168 -25.86 -12.08 28.97
N PHE A 169 -25.83 -13.10 28.07
CA PHE A 169 -26.80 -13.26 27.01
C PHE A 169 -27.83 -14.35 27.33
N SER A 170 -29.11 -13.98 27.33
CA SER A 170 -30.20 -14.94 27.34
C SER A 170 -30.68 -15.23 25.91
N PHE A 171 -30.44 -16.43 25.44
CA PHE A 171 -30.91 -16.88 24.13
C PHE A 171 -32.34 -17.46 24.17
N SER A 172 -33.08 -17.25 25.24
CA SER A 172 -34.46 -17.77 25.43
C SER A 172 -35.38 -17.35 24.28
N LYS A 173 -35.40 -16.09 23.91
CA LYS A 173 -36.20 -15.57 22.79
C LYS A 173 -35.79 -16.16 21.42
N LEU A 174 -34.50 -16.42 21.20
CA LEU A 174 -34.03 -17.06 20.00
C LEU A 174 -34.48 -18.52 19.93
N ARG A 175 -34.39 -19.24 21.04
CA ARG A 175 -34.87 -20.63 21.15
C ARG A 175 -36.39 -20.74 20.97
N GLU A 176 -37.17 -19.83 21.52
CA GLU A 176 -38.63 -19.77 21.31
C GLU A 176 -38.96 -19.52 19.81
N ARG A 177 -38.31 -18.58 19.18
CA ARG A 177 -38.47 -18.33 17.73
C ARG A 177 -38.06 -19.52 16.88
N TYR A 178 -36.93 -20.17 17.19
CA TYR A 178 -36.49 -21.36 16.49
C TYR A 178 -37.47 -22.50 16.63
N LYS A 179 -38.01 -22.76 17.85
CA LYS A 179 -39.05 -23.75 18.08
C LYS A 179 -40.35 -23.46 17.34
N SER A 180 -40.76 -22.18 17.28
CA SER A 180 -41.95 -21.78 16.53
C SER A 180 -41.77 -21.95 15.00
N TRP A 181 -40.56 -21.88 14.51
CA TRP A 181 -40.24 -22.04 13.08
C TRP A 181 -40.04 -23.49 12.66
N THR A 182 -39.46 -24.30 13.52
CA THR A 182 -39.11 -25.69 13.19
C THR A 182 -40.16 -26.70 13.65
N GLY A 183 -41.15 -26.30 14.44
CA GLY A 183 -42.18 -27.18 14.96
C GLY A 183 -41.67 -28.29 15.90
N ASN A 184 -40.40 -28.23 16.30
CA ASN A 184 -39.81 -29.19 17.23
C ASN A 184 -39.90 -28.64 18.66
N SER A 185 -40.62 -29.36 19.48
CA SER A 185 -40.74 -29.19 20.94
C SER A 185 -39.49 -29.71 21.66
#